data_f848d1580edc7b51cba82dfc312380d2
#
_entry.id   f848d1580edc7b51cba82dfc312380d2
#
_cell.length_a   1.000
_cell.length_b   1.000
_cell.length_c   1.000
_cell.angle_alpha   90.00
_cell.angle_beta   90.00
_cell.angle_gamma   90.00
#
_symmetry.space_group_name_H-M   'P 1'
#
loop_
_entity.id
_entity.type
_entity.pdbx_description
1 polymer ?
#
loop_
_entity_poly.entity_id
_entity_poly.type
_entity_poly.pdbx_seq_one_letter_code
_entity_poly.pdbx_strand_id
1 'polypeptide(L)'
;MVQGDIADCINASATEVGVFGHGYTYSGHPLGCAVASKVIDIYQRDNIFEHADSVGEYLQTRLQALADHPLIGEVSGLGMIGAVELVADKASKKPFDGMKVGQFCAKAAEENGLIVRPLGGNRVAVCPPLIIENEHVDELIDKLSAALNVTLDWVRAEKLV
;
A
#
# COMPACT_ATOMS: atom_id res chain seq x y z
N MET A 1 -9.94 1.29 21.34
CA MET A 1 -11.12 1.58 22.17
C MET A 1 -12.31 0.84 21.59
N VAL A 2 -13.23 0.37 22.42
CA VAL A 2 -14.49 -0.27 22.02
C VAL A 2 -15.65 0.43 22.73
N GLN A 3 -16.87 0.28 22.22
CA GLN A 3 -18.06 0.80 22.89
C GLN A 3 -18.31 0.08 24.22
N GLY A 4 -19.06 0.73 25.14
CA GLY A 4 -19.24 0.23 26.51
C GLY A 4 -19.91 -1.16 26.56
N ASP A 5 -20.95 -1.37 25.77
CA ASP A 5 -21.65 -2.64 25.67
C ASP A 5 -20.75 -3.81 25.20
N ILE A 6 -19.83 -3.54 24.27
CA ILE A 6 -18.82 -4.51 23.82
C ILE A 6 -17.83 -4.80 24.95
N ALA A 7 -17.36 -3.77 25.66
CA ALA A 7 -16.47 -3.95 26.80
C ALA A 7 -17.12 -4.76 27.92
N ASP A 8 -18.40 -4.51 28.22
CA ASP A 8 -19.16 -5.25 29.23
C ASP A 8 -19.35 -6.72 28.84
N CYS A 9 -19.61 -7.00 27.55
CA CYS A 9 -19.69 -8.38 27.03
C CYS A 9 -18.36 -9.11 27.17
N ILE A 10 -17.23 -8.47 26.82
CA ILE A 10 -15.88 -9.04 26.97
C ILE A 10 -15.59 -9.34 28.44
N ASN A 11 -15.87 -8.40 29.35
CA ASN A 11 -15.64 -8.56 30.78
C ASN A 11 -16.50 -9.66 31.38
N ALA A 12 -17.78 -9.76 31.01
CA ALA A 12 -18.68 -10.81 31.51
C ALA A 12 -18.22 -12.21 31.06
N SER A 13 -17.67 -12.32 29.85
CA SER A 13 -17.19 -13.61 29.30
C SER A 13 -15.80 -14.00 29.84
N ALA A 14 -15.06 -13.11 30.46
CA ALA A 14 -13.67 -13.36 30.90
C ALA A 14 -13.56 -14.47 31.96
N THR A 15 -14.62 -14.73 32.74
CA THR A 15 -14.66 -15.82 33.73
C THR A 15 -14.77 -17.20 33.10
N GLU A 16 -15.32 -17.31 31.87
CA GLU A 16 -15.54 -18.57 31.14
C GLU A 16 -14.44 -18.83 30.12
N VAL A 17 -14.10 -17.80 29.33
CA VAL A 17 -13.16 -17.93 28.19
C VAL A 17 -11.74 -17.47 28.49
N GLY A 18 -11.51 -16.91 29.68
CA GLY A 18 -10.23 -16.39 30.11
C GLY A 18 -9.98 -14.92 29.70
N VAL A 19 -8.80 -14.43 30.05
CA VAL A 19 -8.42 -13.03 29.82
C VAL A 19 -8.34 -12.71 28.35
N PHE A 20 -8.96 -11.60 27.94
CA PHE A 20 -8.78 -11.04 26.59
C PHE A 20 -7.34 -10.55 26.41
N GLY A 21 -6.49 -11.42 25.86
CA GLY A 21 -5.04 -11.23 25.74
C GLY A 21 -4.62 -10.27 24.62
N HIS A 22 -5.35 -9.16 24.40
CA HIS A 22 -5.01 -8.16 23.39
C HIS A 22 -4.45 -6.89 24.04
N GLY A 23 -3.14 -6.69 23.89
CA GLY A 23 -2.45 -5.51 24.41
C GLY A 23 -0.97 -5.55 24.01
N TYR A 24 -0.40 -4.37 23.87
CA TYR A 24 1.02 -4.18 23.57
C TYR A 24 1.70 -3.49 24.74
N THR A 25 3.02 -3.67 24.89
CA THR A 25 3.81 -3.10 25.98
C THR A 25 3.59 -1.59 26.17
N TYR A 26 3.40 -0.85 25.08
CA TYR A 26 3.18 0.60 25.10
C TYR A 26 1.72 1.02 24.96
N SER A 27 0.76 0.10 25.04
CA SER A 27 -0.67 0.45 25.01
C SER A 27 -1.02 1.44 26.13
N GLY A 28 -1.72 2.52 25.78
CA GLY A 28 -2.12 3.56 26.73
C GLY A 28 -0.97 4.46 27.22
N HIS A 29 0.21 4.40 26.60
CA HIS A 29 1.34 5.26 27.00
C HIS A 29 0.95 6.75 26.83
N PRO A 30 1.09 7.60 27.87
CA PRO A 30 0.57 8.97 27.86
C PRO A 30 1.09 9.82 26.68
N LEU A 31 2.39 9.72 26.38
CA LEU A 31 2.99 10.44 25.27
C LEU A 31 2.39 9.99 23.91
N GLY A 32 2.26 8.67 23.72
CA GLY A 32 1.65 8.12 22.50
C GLY A 32 0.20 8.58 22.33
N CYS A 33 -0.58 8.58 23.42
CA CYS A 33 -1.97 9.05 23.40
C CYS A 33 -2.06 10.56 23.09
N ALA A 34 -1.17 11.38 23.68
CA ALA A 34 -1.13 12.83 23.42
C ALA A 34 -0.79 13.13 21.95
N VAL A 35 0.20 12.44 21.40
CA VAL A 35 0.56 12.56 19.97
C VAL A 35 -0.60 12.12 19.07
N ALA A 36 -1.24 10.99 19.35
CA ALA A 36 -2.37 10.49 18.59
C ALA A 36 -3.55 11.50 18.60
N SER A 37 -3.88 12.05 19.76
CA SER A 37 -4.91 13.09 19.86
C SER A 37 -4.56 14.31 19.02
N LYS A 38 -3.30 14.76 19.05
CA LYS A 38 -2.85 15.90 18.25
C LYS A 38 -2.90 15.64 16.75
N VAL A 39 -2.58 14.42 16.31
CA VAL A 39 -2.70 14.02 14.90
C VAL A 39 -4.17 14.05 14.45
N ILE A 40 -5.10 13.58 15.30
CA ILE A 40 -6.54 13.66 15.01
C ILE A 40 -7.01 15.12 14.86
N ASP A 41 -6.57 16.02 15.76
CA ASP A 41 -6.86 17.46 15.64
C ASP A 41 -6.37 18.04 14.30
N ILE A 42 -5.18 17.66 13.87
CA ILE A 42 -4.61 18.09 12.57
C ILE A 42 -5.45 17.55 11.42
N TYR A 43 -5.83 16.29 11.44
CA TYR A 43 -6.66 15.68 10.41
C TYR A 43 -8.00 16.38 10.26
N GLN A 44 -8.63 16.73 11.39
CA GLN A 44 -9.91 17.48 11.38
C GLN A 44 -9.73 18.93 10.92
N ARG A 45 -8.67 19.62 11.39
CA ARG A 45 -8.39 21.01 11.02
C ARG A 45 -8.14 21.17 9.52
N ASP A 46 -7.39 20.25 8.93
CA ASP A 46 -6.88 20.34 7.56
C ASP A 46 -7.71 19.52 6.58
N ASN A 47 -8.85 18.93 7.01
CA ASN A 47 -9.73 18.06 6.22
C ASN A 47 -8.98 16.95 5.48
N ILE A 48 -8.03 16.29 6.17
CA ILE A 48 -7.13 15.32 5.55
C ILE A 48 -7.87 14.10 4.99
N PHE A 49 -9.01 13.71 5.58
CA PHE A 49 -9.77 12.55 5.09
C PHE A 49 -10.43 12.84 3.74
N GLU A 50 -11.05 14.01 3.59
CA GLU A 50 -11.69 14.46 2.35
C GLU A 50 -10.63 14.67 1.25
N HIS A 51 -9.49 15.25 1.61
CA HIS A 51 -8.36 15.38 0.71
C HIS A 51 -7.86 14.01 0.24
N ALA A 52 -7.60 13.09 1.17
CA ALA A 52 -7.10 11.75 0.86
C ALA A 52 -8.11 10.91 0.04
N ASP A 53 -9.40 11.11 0.23
CA ASP A 53 -10.45 10.47 -0.57
C ASP A 53 -10.36 10.95 -2.02
N SER A 54 -10.34 12.26 -2.25
CA SER A 54 -10.23 12.86 -3.60
C SER A 54 -8.94 12.47 -4.32
N VAL A 55 -7.78 12.61 -3.66
CA VAL A 55 -6.48 12.24 -4.27
C VAL A 55 -6.36 10.74 -4.41
N GLY A 56 -6.99 9.97 -3.53
CA GLY A 56 -7.06 8.51 -3.63
C GLY A 56 -7.79 8.05 -4.88
N GLU A 57 -8.93 8.63 -5.23
CA GLU A 57 -9.62 8.34 -6.50
C GLU A 57 -8.74 8.65 -7.72
N TYR A 58 -8.01 9.77 -7.67
CA TYR A 58 -7.05 10.12 -8.71
C TYR A 58 -5.91 9.09 -8.79
N LEU A 59 -5.32 8.71 -7.66
CA LEU A 59 -4.27 7.67 -7.59
C LEU A 59 -4.74 6.35 -8.21
N GLN A 60 -5.95 5.88 -7.85
CA GLN A 60 -6.49 4.64 -8.43
C GLN A 60 -6.66 4.74 -9.95
N THR A 61 -7.16 5.87 -10.44
CA THR A 61 -7.30 6.12 -11.88
C THR A 61 -5.95 6.07 -12.60
N ARG A 62 -4.93 6.72 -12.02
CA ARG A 62 -3.57 6.75 -12.58
C ARG A 62 -2.87 5.39 -12.52
N LEU A 63 -3.06 4.63 -11.43
CA LEU A 63 -2.56 3.25 -11.33
C LEU A 63 -3.22 2.33 -12.36
N GLN A 64 -4.54 2.45 -12.54
CA GLN A 64 -5.27 1.65 -13.51
C GLN A 64 -4.80 1.90 -14.95
N ALA A 65 -4.32 3.11 -15.27
CA ALA A 65 -3.74 3.42 -16.57
C ALA A 65 -2.46 2.61 -16.89
N LEU A 66 -1.80 2.06 -15.87
CA LEU A 66 -0.66 1.15 -16.05
C LEU A 66 -1.07 -0.28 -16.42
N ALA A 67 -2.36 -0.62 -16.35
CA ALA A 67 -2.85 -1.97 -16.61
C ALA A 67 -2.47 -2.51 -18.00
N ASP A 68 -2.24 -1.65 -18.98
CA ASP A 68 -1.84 -2.07 -20.33
C ASP A 68 -0.36 -2.48 -20.46
N HIS A 69 0.46 -2.21 -19.44
CA HIS A 69 1.88 -2.57 -19.46
C HIS A 69 2.05 -4.11 -19.54
N PRO A 70 3.00 -4.62 -20.37
CA PRO A 70 3.16 -6.06 -20.63
C PRO A 70 3.39 -6.93 -19.38
N LEU A 71 4.08 -6.39 -18.38
CA LEU A 71 4.35 -7.11 -17.14
C LEU A 71 3.17 -7.12 -16.15
N ILE A 72 2.14 -6.27 -16.33
CA ILE A 72 1.08 -6.14 -15.34
C ILE A 72 -0.05 -7.10 -15.65
N GLY A 73 -0.29 -8.04 -14.75
CA GLY A 73 -1.43 -8.97 -14.76
C GLY A 73 -2.64 -8.43 -14.04
N GLU A 74 -2.43 -7.61 -13.01
CA GLU A 74 -3.51 -7.01 -12.21
C GLU A 74 -3.06 -5.70 -11.58
N VAL A 75 -3.99 -4.75 -11.53
CA VAL A 75 -3.91 -3.53 -10.72
C VAL A 75 -4.99 -3.61 -9.67
N SER A 76 -4.64 -3.44 -8.41
CA SER A 76 -5.56 -3.50 -7.28
C SER A 76 -5.30 -2.35 -6.30
N GLY A 77 -6.34 -1.92 -5.61
CA GLY A 77 -6.19 -0.87 -4.60
C GLY A 77 -7.51 -0.25 -4.17
N LEU A 78 -7.41 0.58 -3.15
CA LEU A 78 -8.51 1.38 -2.61
C LEU A 78 -7.94 2.63 -1.96
N GLY A 79 -8.51 3.80 -2.28
CA GLY A 79 -8.07 5.09 -1.72
C GLY A 79 -6.57 5.30 -1.95
N MET A 80 -5.83 5.52 -0.88
CA MET A 80 -4.40 5.83 -0.91
C MET A 80 -3.48 4.59 -0.94
N ILE A 81 -4.02 3.40 -1.11
CA ILE A 81 -3.23 2.16 -1.19
C ILE A 81 -3.48 1.50 -2.54
N GLY A 82 -2.42 1.17 -3.26
CA GLY A 82 -2.52 0.45 -4.52
C GLY A 82 -1.35 -0.49 -4.75
N ALA A 83 -1.54 -1.44 -5.65
CA ALA A 83 -0.50 -2.37 -6.06
C ALA A 83 -0.67 -2.81 -7.52
N VAL A 84 0.45 -3.09 -8.15
CA VAL A 84 0.52 -3.77 -9.44
C VAL A 84 1.10 -5.17 -9.23
N GLU A 85 0.50 -6.20 -9.83
CA GLU A 85 1.02 -7.57 -9.82
C GLU A 85 1.75 -7.83 -11.14
N LEU A 86 3.03 -8.22 -11.01
CA LEU A 86 3.89 -8.53 -12.16
C LEU A 86 3.77 -10.00 -12.51
N VAL A 87 3.54 -10.28 -13.79
CA VAL A 87 3.30 -11.64 -14.32
C VAL A 87 4.23 -11.97 -15.48
N ALA A 88 4.56 -13.25 -15.64
CA ALA A 88 5.38 -13.75 -16.74
C ALA A 88 4.59 -13.79 -18.05
N ASP A 89 3.29 -14.04 -17.99
CA ASP A 89 2.39 -14.02 -19.13
C ASP A 89 1.09 -13.30 -18.74
N LYS A 90 0.85 -12.18 -19.36
CA LYS A 90 -0.31 -11.33 -19.12
C LYS A 90 -1.64 -12.01 -19.52
N ALA A 91 -1.66 -12.77 -20.60
CA ALA A 91 -2.88 -13.37 -21.11
C ALA A 91 -3.44 -14.45 -20.16
N SER A 92 -2.55 -15.28 -19.63
CA SER A 92 -2.90 -16.35 -18.67
C SER A 92 -2.77 -15.91 -17.21
N LYS A 93 -2.26 -14.70 -16.95
CA LYS A 93 -1.85 -14.21 -15.62
C LYS A 93 -0.86 -15.15 -14.93
N LYS A 94 0.00 -15.82 -15.70
CA LYS A 94 1.00 -16.75 -15.16
C LYS A 94 1.99 -15.98 -14.28
N PRO A 95 2.13 -16.32 -12.99
CA PRO A 95 3.07 -15.63 -12.12
C PRO A 95 4.52 -15.95 -12.49
N PHE A 96 5.44 -15.05 -12.09
CA PHE A 96 6.87 -15.41 -12.04
C PHE A 96 7.16 -16.31 -10.84
N ASP A 97 8.16 -17.16 -10.94
CA ASP A 97 8.65 -17.97 -9.83
C ASP A 97 9.37 -17.08 -8.79
N GLY A 98 9.00 -17.23 -7.53
CA GLY A 98 9.58 -16.48 -6.40
C GLY A 98 9.21 -15.00 -6.41
N MET A 99 10.08 -14.15 -5.82
CA MET A 99 9.84 -12.71 -5.62
C MET A 99 10.85 -11.80 -6.36
N LYS A 100 11.72 -12.40 -7.18
CA LYS A 100 12.89 -11.72 -7.77
C LYS A 100 12.50 -10.54 -8.67
N VAL A 101 11.42 -10.67 -9.43
CA VAL A 101 10.98 -9.65 -10.39
C VAL A 101 10.40 -8.43 -9.68
N GLY A 102 9.54 -8.63 -8.67
CA GLY A 102 9.01 -7.54 -7.85
C GLY A 102 10.10 -6.80 -7.06
N GLN A 103 11.10 -7.52 -6.55
CA GLN A 103 12.26 -6.93 -5.88
C GLN A 103 13.12 -6.11 -6.84
N PHE A 104 13.35 -6.61 -8.05
CA PHE A 104 14.08 -5.88 -9.08
C PHE A 104 13.35 -4.60 -9.47
N CYS A 105 12.05 -4.67 -9.70
CA CYS A 105 11.23 -3.50 -10.00
C CYS A 105 11.28 -2.45 -8.87
N ALA A 106 11.20 -2.87 -7.62
CA ALA A 106 11.30 -1.96 -6.49
C ALA A 106 12.68 -1.29 -6.42
N LYS A 107 13.76 -2.02 -6.71
CA LYS A 107 15.11 -1.45 -6.78
C LYS A 107 15.27 -0.46 -7.94
N ALA A 108 14.74 -0.78 -9.12
CA ALA A 108 14.73 0.13 -10.26
C ALA A 108 13.92 1.41 -9.98
N ALA A 109 12.82 1.30 -9.22
CA ALA A 109 12.05 2.45 -8.76
C ALA A 109 12.86 3.32 -7.79
N GLU A 110 13.58 2.70 -6.82
CA GLU A 110 14.42 3.40 -5.86
C GLU A 110 15.56 4.16 -6.55
N GLU A 111 16.23 3.54 -7.52
CA GLU A 111 17.27 4.17 -8.35
C GLU A 111 16.72 5.38 -9.15
N ASN A 112 15.43 5.38 -9.45
CA ASN A 112 14.71 6.49 -10.07
C ASN A 112 14.06 7.46 -9.08
N GLY A 113 14.39 7.36 -7.79
CA GLY A 113 13.93 8.24 -6.71
C GLY A 113 12.48 7.98 -6.27
N LEU A 114 11.99 6.75 -6.39
CA LEU A 114 10.67 6.32 -5.91
C LEU A 114 10.80 5.11 -4.99
N ILE A 115 10.42 5.25 -3.73
CA ILE A 115 10.36 4.15 -2.78
C ILE A 115 9.00 3.45 -2.89
N VAL A 116 9.03 2.17 -3.25
CA VAL A 116 7.86 1.30 -3.31
C VAL A 116 8.10 0.03 -2.49
N ARG A 117 7.05 -0.71 -2.17
CA ARG A 117 7.16 -1.91 -1.37
C ARG A 117 6.96 -3.18 -2.20
N PRO A 118 8.00 -4.02 -2.39
CA PRO A 118 7.81 -5.34 -2.97
C PRO A 118 7.10 -6.26 -1.98
N LEU A 119 6.08 -6.97 -2.46
CA LEU A 119 5.28 -7.93 -1.70
C LEU A 119 5.37 -9.33 -2.32
N GLY A 120 4.87 -10.33 -1.60
CA GLY A 120 4.74 -11.69 -2.12
C GLY A 120 3.97 -11.75 -3.44
N GLY A 121 4.31 -12.71 -4.32
CA GLY A 121 3.71 -12.85 -5.64
C GLY A 121 4.14 -11.79 -6.66
N ASN A 122 5.32 -11.19 -6.48
CA ASN A 122 5.84 -10.12 -7.35
C ASN A 122 4.93 -8.89 -7.46
N ARG A 123 4.20 -8.58 -6.38
CA ARG A 123 3.43 -7.35 -6.27
C ARG A 123 4.32 -6.20 -5.86
N VAL A 124 4.07 -5.03 -6.44
CA VAL A 124 4.72 -3.77 -6.08
C VAL A 124 3.64 -2.81 -5.58
N ALA A 125 3.70 -2.50 -4.29
CA ALA A 125 2.69 -1.67 -3.64
C ALA A 125 3.17 -0.23 -3.45
N VAL A 126 2.22 0.70 -3.57
CA VAL A 126 2.37 2.12 -3.27
C VAL A 126 1.42 2.51 -2.14
N CYS A 127 1.89 3.34 -1.23
CA CYS A 127 1.11 3.88 -0.13
C CYS A 127 1.70 5.25 0.23
N PRO A 128 1.37 6.29 -0.56
CA PRO A 128 1.90 7.62 -0.36
C PRO A 128 1.32 8.28 0.91
N PRO A 129 1.94 9.37 1.41
CA PRO A 129 1.38 10.15 2.52
C PRO A 129 -0.01 10.71 2.18
N LEU A 130 -0.88 10.82 3.18
CA LEU A 130 -2.25 11.34 2.99
C LEU A 130 -2.32 12.78 2.47
N ILE A 131 -1.22 13.54 2.58
CA ILE A 131 -1.10 14.94 2.15
C ILE A 131 -0.52 15.09 0.74
N ILE A 132 -0.37 13.99 -0.01
CA ILE A 132 0.14 14.04 -1.39
C ILE A 132 -0.84 14.79 -2.29
N GLU A 133 -0.32 15.53 -3.27
CA GLU A 133 -1.11 16.23 -4.28
C GLU A 133 -1.10 15.47 -5.61
N ASN A 134 -2.01 15.83 -6.53
CA ASN A 134 -2.14 15.16 -7.82
C ASN A 134 -0.85 15.20 -8.65
N GLU A 135 -0.09 16.29 -8.60
CA GLU A 135 1.19 16.43 -9.31
C GLU A 135 2.23 15.42 -8.81
N HIS A 136 2.23 15.13 -7.50
CA HIS A 136 3.11 14.11 -6.93
C HIS A 136 2.63 12.68 -7.26
N VAL A 137 1.31 12.49 -7.42
CA VAL A 137 0.77 11.21 -7.94
C VAL A 137 1.24 11.00 -9.37
N ASP A 138 1.20 12.03 -10.22
CA ASP A 138 1.71 11.94 -11.60
C ASP A 138 3.20 11.57 -11.61
N GLU A 139 4.03 12.25 -10.80
CA GLU A 139 5.44 11.92 -10.66
C GLU A 139 5.67 10.48 -10.19
N LEU A 140 4.89 10.01 -9.21
CA LEU A 140 4.94 8.63 -8.72
C LEU A 140 4.66 7.63 -9.85
N ILE A 141 3.60 7.86 -10.63
CA ILE A 141 3.21 6.99 -11.74
C ILE A 141 4.25 6.99 -12.86
N ASP A 142 4.81 8.14 -13.21
CA ASP A 142 5.85 8.26 -14.23
C ASP A 142 7.12 7.49 -13.82
N LYS A 143 7.55 7.63 -12.57
CA LYS A 143 8.70 6.90 -12.03
C LYS A 143 8.44 5.40 -11.95
N LEU A 144 7.23 4.98 -11.54
CA LEU A 144 6.85 3.57 -11.51
C LEU A 144 6.81 2.99 -12.93
N SER A 145 6.26 3.72 -13.90
CA SER A 145 6.26 3.32 -15.30
C SER A 145 7.67 3.13 -15.86
N ALA A 146 8.58 4.05 -15.55
CA ALA A 146 9.99 3.93 -15.93
C ALA A 146 10.65 2.67 -15.31
N ALA A 147 10.40 2.40 -14.04
CA ALA A 147 10.89 1.22 -13.36
C ALA A 147 10.33 -0.09 -13.96
N LEU A 148 9.06 -0.09 -14.36
CA LEU A 148 8.42 -1.21 -15.05
C LEU A 148 9.07 -1.48 -16.41
N ASN A 149 9.40 -0.44 -17.18
CA ASN A 149 10.10 -0.58 -18.45
C ASN A 149 11.49 -1.20 -18.27
N VAL A 150 12.28 -0.68 -17.32
CA VAL A 150 13.60 -1.25 -16.97
C VAL A 150 13.47 -2.71 -16.53
N THR A 151 12.44 -3.04 -15.77
CA THR A 151 12.15 -4.40 -15.33
C THR A 151 11.79 -5.31 -16.51
N LEU A 152 11.00 -4.82 -17.47
CA LEU A 152 10.64 -5.57 -18.67
C LEU A 152 11.88 -5.92 -19.51
N ASP A 153 12.78 -4.97 -19.71
CA ASP A 153 14.02 -5.19 -20.46
C ASP A 153 14.93 -6.21 -19.74
N TRP A 154 15.04 -6.12 -18.42
CA TRP A 154 15.78 -7.08 -17.62
C TRP A 154 15.16 -8.50 -17.70
N VAL A 155 13.85 -8.63 -17.55
CA VAL A 155 13.11 -9.91 -17.62
C VAL A 155 13.33 -10.60 -18.98
N ARG A 156 13.33 -9.81 -20.07
CA ARG A 156 13.63 -10.32 -21.42
C ARG A 156 15.07 -10.77 -21.58
N ALA A 157 16.02 -10.00 -21.05
CA ALA A 157 17.45 -10.34 -21.09
C ALA A 157 17.74 -11.64 -20.33
N GLU A 158 17.09 -11.85 -19.19
CA GLU A 158 17.20 -13.05 -18.35
C GLU A 158 16.35 -14.23 -18.86
N LYS A 159 15.58 -14.06 -19.94
CA LYS A 159 14.67 -15.07 -20.52
C LYS A 159 13.67 -15.63 -19.50
N LEU A 160 13.10 -14.77 -18.69
CA LEU A 160 12.07 -15.11 -17.71
C LEU A 160 10.65 -15.07 -18.30
N VAL A 161 10.50 -14.53 -19.51
CA VAL A 161 9.29 -14.49 -20.36
C VAL A 161 9.62 -14.94 -21.76
#